data_c08cdb5e6d0aef01924a9a1fc26c3d92
#
_entry.id   c08cdb5e6d0aef01924a9a1fc26c3d92
#
_cell.length_a   1.000
_cell.length_b   1.000
_cell.length_c   1.000
_cell.angle_alpha   90.00
_cell.angle_beta   90.00
_cell.angle_gamma   90.00
#
_symmetry.space_group_name_H-M   'P 1'
#
loop_
_entity.id
_entity.type
_entity.pdbx_description
1 polymer ?
#
loop_
_entity_poly.entity_id
_entity_poly.type
_entity_poly.pdbx_seq_one_letter_code
_entity_poly.pdbx_strand_id
1 'polypeptide(L)'
;MMRSQIKWLIQIALSFVACGGNLQSAAANTVFPFDAVYDTEVTLTPIPNSDVSETSITATSSNAPYGLTNVVGKNYSRLDMNGVGTFSANPEDLNLDPTVFPFLSEEFFGTDSDKLFGFSTIEAFFDFENLTLSGEVTINITGGAGRFTGATGKFDVKQDSKLNPDPSAPIVVKTFLNGSFQVPHKIPEPSDTVGLVVGSLATSLFLSLRKSIPSSDNS
;
A
#
# COMPACT_ATOMS: atom_id res chain seq x y z
N MET A 1 54.61 -17.59 25.30
CA MET A 1 53.84 -16.35 25.01
C MET A 1 52.91 -16.44 23.82
N MET A 2 53.03 -17.36 22.89
CA MET A 2 52.22 -17.51 21.67
C MET A 2 50.80 -18.10 21.88
N ARG A 3 50.53 -18.87 22.92
CA ARG A 3 49.19 -19.51 23.15
C ARG A 3 48.09 -18.53 23.56
N SER A 4 48.43 -17.39 24.11
CA SER A 4 47.44 -16.38 24.52
C SER A 4 46.84 -15.59 23.33
N GLN A 5 47.65 -15.36 22.31
CA GLN A 5 47.25 -14.58 21.11
C GLN A 5 46.22 -15.32 20.25
N ILE A 6 46.30 -16.66 20.18
CA ILE A 6 45.37 -17.47 19.36
C ILE A 6 43.97 -17.51 19.97
N LYS A 7 43.86 -17.51 21.29
CA LYS A 7 42.54 -17.48 21.96
C LYS A 7 41.78 -16.18 21.70
N TRP A 8 42.53 -15.06 21.63
CA TRP A 8 41.93 -13.75 21.40
C TRP A 8 41.38 -13.60 19.96
N LEU A 9 42.10 -14.11 18.97
CA LEU A 9 41.70 -14.14 17.56
C LEU A 9 40.47 -15.02 17.33
N ILE A 10 40.33 -16.13 18.04
CA ILE A 10 39.15 -17.02 17.94
C ILE A 10 37.89 -16.31 18.52
N GLN A 11 38.04 -15.56 19.60
CA GLN A 11 36.92 -14.80 20.18
C GLN A 11 36.44 -13.67 19.25
N ILE A 12 37.34 -12.98 18.57
CA ILE A 12 37.00 -11.95 17.59
C ILE A 12 36.28 -12.58 16.38
N ALA A 13 36.73 -13.70 15.86
CA ALA A 13 36.09 -14.39 14.74
C ALA A 13 34.67 -14.91 15.11
N LEU A 14 34.48 -15.45 16.32
CA LEU A 14 33.16 -15.87 16.78
C LEU A 14 32.20 -14.68 16.97
N SER A 15 32.71 -13.53 17.42
CA SER A 15 31.88 -12.33 17.57
C SER A 15 31.33 -11.80 16.24
N PHE A 16 32.12 -11.88 15.17
CA PHE A 16 31.70 -11.50 13.83
C PHE A 16 30.64 -12.44 13.24
N VAL A 17 30.71 -13.74 13.54
CA VAL A 17 29.70 -14.72 13.09
C VAL A 17 28.38 -14.54 13.86
N ALA A 18 28.42 -14.20 15.14
CA ALA A 18 27.22 -13.98 15.96
C ALA A 18 26.48 -12.68 15.60
N CYS A 19 27.17 -11.64 15.10
CA CYS A 19 26.54 -10.40 14.65
C CYS A 19 26.03 -10.46 13.19
N GLY A 20 26.44 -11.45 12.41
CA GLY A 20 26.04 -11.62 11.00
C GLY A 20 24.67 -12.27 10.80
N GLY A 21 24.02 -12.75 11.87
CA GLY A 21 22.83 -13.59 11.77
C GLY A 21 21.48 -12.86 11.69
N ASN A 22 21.43 -11.55 11.85
CA ASN A 22 20.18 -10.76 11.80
C ASN A 22 20.35 -9.48 10.98
N LEU A 23 20.79 -9.61 9.74
CA LEU A 23 20.55 -8.57 8.75
C LEU A 23 19.06 -8.66 8.37
N GLN A 24 18.20 -8.15 9.24
CA GLN A 24 16.86 -7.78 8.81
C GLN A 24 17.04 -6.79 7.66
N SER A 25 16.72 -7.24 6.46
CA SER A 25 16.69 -6.40 5.26
C SER A 25 15.79 -5.20 5.59
N ALA A 26 16.38 -4.05 5.84
CA ALA A 26 15.61 -2.82 5.98
C ALA A 26 15.02 -2.53 4.60
N ALA A 27 13.75 -2.92 4.39
CA ALA A 27 13.04 -2.59 3.19
C ALA A 27 12.95 -1.06 3.11
N ALA A 28 13.69 -0.45 2.20
CA ALA A 28 13.53 0.95 1.89
C ALA A 28 12.21 1.11 1.11
N ASN A 29 11.31 1.96 1.58
CA ASN A 29 10.09 2.26 0.83
C ASN A 29 10.35 3.44 -0.12
N THR A 30 9.91 3.32 -1.35
CA THR A 30 9.85 4.45 -2.29
C THR A 30 8.51 5.15 -2.11
N VAL A 31 8.54 6.43 -1.79
CA VAL A 31 7.33 7.26 -1.61
C VAL A 31 6.99 7.95 -2.93
N PHE A 32 5.72 7.86 -3.31
CA PHE A 32 5.14 8.46 -4.50
C PHE A 32 4.11 9.52 -4.06
N PRO A 33 4.40 10.83 -4.20
CA PRO A 33 3.41 11.88 -3.97
C PRO A 33 2.31 11.80 -5.02
N PHE A 34 1.07 12.07 -4.62
CA PHE A 34 -0.09 11.99 -5.49
C PHE A 34 -0.94 13.26 -5.33
N ASP A 35 -1.11 13.99 -6.41
CA ASP A 35 -1.97 15.16 -6.50
C ASP A 35 -2.67 15.11 -7.86
N ALA A 36 -3.99 15.00 -7.86
CA ALA A 36 -4.77 14.82 -9.07
C ALA A 36 -6.18 15.38 -8.93
N VAL A 37 -6.75 15.76 -10.07
CA VAL A 37 -8.16 16.15 -10.18
C VAL A 37 -8.86 15.19 -11.12
N TYR A 38 -9.96 14.62 -10.65
CA TYR A 38 -10.80 13.72 -11.44
C TYR A 38 -12.20 14.32 -11.67
N ASP A 39 -12.70 14.14 -12.86
CA ASP A 39 -14.13 14.29 -13.16
C ASP A 39 -14.79 12.94 -12.80
N THR A 40 -15.61 12.95 -11.77
CA THR A 40 -16.14 11.74 -11.13
C THR A 40 -17.66 11.68 -11.34
N GLU A 41 -18.16 10.51 -11.71
CA GLU A 41 -19.56 10.17 -11.78
C GLU A 41 -19.88 9.08 -10.75
N VAL A 42 -20.94 9.30 -9.98
CA VAL A 42 -21.40 8.39 -8.93
C VAL A 42 -22.84 8.00 -9.21
N THR A 43 -23.10 6.70 -9.27
CA THR A 43 -24.45 6.14 -9.45
C THR A 43 -24.85 5.30 -8.24
N LEU A 44 -26.06 5.50 -7.74
CA LEU A 44 -26.64 4.78 -6.61
C LEU A 44 -27.64 3.74 -7.10
N THR A 45 -27.49 2.49 -6.70
CA THR A 45 -28.41 1.40 -7.01
C THR A 45 -28.99 0.86 -5.71
N PRO A 46 -30.29 1.08 -5.41
CA PRO A 46 -30.91 0.61 -4.18
C PRO A 46 -30.82 -0.91 -4.02
N ILE A 47 -30.47 -1.38 -2.83
CA ILE A 47 -30.52 -2.80 -2.46
C ILE A 47 -31.95 -3.14 -2.04
N PRO A 48 -32.60 -4.14 -2.64
CA PRO A 48 -33.97 -4.51 -2.31
C PRO A 48 -34.15 -4.82 -0.82
N ASN A 49 -35.23 -4.30 -0.25
CA ASN A 49 -35.62 -4.44 1.17
C ASN A 49 -34.58 -3.89 2.17
N SER A 50 -33.76 -2.92 1.76
CA SER A 50 -32.77 -2.24 2.58
C SER A 50 -32.88 -0.73 2.38
N ASP A 51 -32.39 0.05 3.35
CA ASP A 51 -32.15 1.49 3.27
C ASP A 51 -30.74 1.81 2.72
N VAL A 52 -30.01 0.78 2.27
CA VAL A 52 -28.68 0.87 1.71
C VAL A 52 -28.72 0.77 0.19
N SER A 53 -27.82 1.49 -0.47
CA SER A 53 -27.59 1.40 -1.92
C SER A 53 -26.17 0.88 -2.20
N GLU A 54 -25.98 0.14 -3.28
CA GLU A 54 -24.66 -0.04 -3.88
C GLU A 54 -24.32 1.21 -4.69
N THR A 55 -23.16 1.77 -4.43
CA THR A 55 -22.63 2.96 -5.12
C THR A 55 -21.58 2.51 -6.12
N SER A 56 -21.73 2.92 -7.37
CA SER A 56 -20.72 2.73 -8.42
C SER A 56 -20.04 4.05 -8.73
N ILE A 57 -18.73 4.04 -8.79
CA ILE A 57 -17.87 5.22 -8.99
C ILE A 57 -17.09 5.01 -10.28
N THR A 58 -17.14 5.99 -11.18
CA THR A 58 -16.24 6.07 -12.33
C THR A 58 -15.64 7.47 -12.38
N ALA A 59 -14.33 7.56 -12.64
CA ALA A 59 -13.68 8.85 -12.70
C ALA A 59 -12.56 8.88 -13.75
N THR A 60 -12.34 10.05 -14.33
CA THR A 60 -11.30 10.27 -15.33
C THR A 60 -10.52 11.54 -15.02
N SER A 61 -9.21 11.52 -15.33
CA SER A 61 -8.31 12.65 -15.16
C SER A 61 -7.40 12.78 -16.36
N SER A 62 -7.14 14.02 -16.77
CA SER A 62 -6.16 14.32 -17.83
C SER A 62 -4.75 14.55 -17.28
N ASN A 63 -4.59 14.71 -15.97
CA ASN A 63 -3.34 15.12 -15.33
C ASN A 63 -2.90 14.24 -14.16
N ALA A 64 -3.58 13.12 -13.91
CA ALA A 64 -3.20 12.23 -12.83
C ALA A 64 -1.76 11.71 -13.02
N PRO A 65 -0.94 11.76 -11.95
CA PRO A 65 0.44 11.31 -12.00
C PRO A 65 0.53 9.82 -12.28
N TYR A 66 1.70 9.40 -12.77
CA TYR A 66 2.05 7.99 -13.02
C TYR A 66 1.18 7.29 -14.06
N GLY A 67 0.34 8.02 -14.81
CA GLY A 67 -0.57 7.45 -15.80
C GLY A 67 -1.86 6.86 -15.20
N LEU A 68 -2.16 7.09 -13.93
CA LEU A 68 -3.37 6.55 -13.25
C LEU A 68 -4.58 7.44 -13.56
N THR A 69 -4.94 7.52 -14.82
CA THR A 69 -5.92 8.47 -15.36
C THR A 69 -7.38 8.06 -15.18
N ASN A 70 -7.64 6.85 -14.75
CA ASN A 70 -8.99 6.31 -14.57
C ASN A 70 -9.15 5.74 -13.16
N VAL A 71 -10.37 5.87 -12.62
CA VAL A 71 -10.78 5.20 -11.40
C VAL A 71 -12.09 4.49 -11.65
N VAL A 72 -12.19 3.25 -11.19
CA VAL A 72 -13.46 2.54 -11.04
C VAL A 72 -13.55 2.02 -9.62
N GLY A 73 -14.74 2.07 -9.04
CA GLY A 73 -14.90 1.63 -7.67
C GLY A 73 -16.35 1.37 -7.31
N LYS A 74 -16.51 0.70 -6.18
CA LYS A 74 -17.80 0.46 -5.56
C LYS A 74 -17.68 0.60 -4.05
N ASN A 75 -18.76 1.04 -3.44
CA ASN A 75 -18.99 0.99 -2.00
C ASN A 75 -20.49 0.84 -1.70
N TYR A 76 -20.83 0.70 -0.45
CA TYR A 76 -22.21 0.76 0.03
C TYR A 76 -22.48 2.14 0.60
N SER A 77 -23.72 2.63 0.46
CA SER A 77 -24.10 3.93 0.99
C SER A 77 -25.45 3.89 1.66
N ARG A 78 -25.61 4.68 2.72
CA ARG A 78 -26.86 4.95 3.39
C ARG A 78 -27.01 6.46 3.57
N LEU A 79 -28.17 6.98 3.24
CA LEU A 79 -28.54 8.36 3.49
C LEU A 79 -29.60 8.39 4.61
N ASP A 80 -29.33 9.16 5.66
CA ASP A 80 -30.28 9.34 6.74
C ASP A 80 -31.28 10.47 6.44
N MET A 81 -32.29 10.63 7.31
CA MET A 81 -33.32 11.67 7.17
C MET A 81 -32.81 13.10 7.40
N ASN A 82 -31.62 13.26 7.94
CA ASN A 82 -30.96 14.55 8.17
C ASN A 82 -30.06 14.96 7.02
N GLY A 83 -29.99 14.16 5.97
CA GLY A 83 -29.08 14.38 4.83
C GLY A 83 -27.66 13.92 5.06
N VAL A 84 -27.38 13.13 6.12
CA VAL A 84 -26.06 12.55 6.32
C VAL A 84 -25.94 11.25 5.52
N GLY A 85 -25.01 11.22 4.59
CA GLY A 85 -24.65 10.06 3.80
C GLY A 85 -23.41 9.38 4.37
N THR A 86 -23.53 8.12 4.76
CA THR A 86 -22.41 7.26 5.15
C THR A 86 -22.08 6.31 4.01
N PHE A 87 -20.81 6.25 3.63
CA PHE A 87 -20.32 5.35 2.58
C PHE A 87 -19.20 4.48 3.14
N SER A 88 -19.27 3.18 2.88
CA SER A 88 -18.23 2.24 3.31
C SER A 88 -18.05 1.11 2.30
N ALA A 89 -16.81 0.67 2.16
CA ALA A 89 -16.46 -0.55 1.43
C ALA A 89 -16.83 -1.81 2.21
N ASN A 90 -16.90 -1.71 3.55
CA ASN A 90 -17.27 -2.82 4.42
C ASN A 90 -18.78 -2.87 4.61
N PRO A 91 -19.47 -3.96 4.20
CA PRO A 91 -20.92 -4.09 4.36
C PRO A 91 -21.36 -4.07 5.83
N GLU A 92 -20.56 -4.54 6.77
CA GLU A 92 -20.89 -4.58 8.19
C GLU A 92 -21.11 -3.18 8.79
N ASP A 93 -20.41 -2.16 8.29
CA ASP A 93 -20.53 -0.77 8.75
C ASP A 93 -21.95 -0.22 8.50
N LEU A 94 -22.67 -0.82 7.55
CA LEU A 94 -24.04 -0.46 7.19
C LEU A 94 -25.06 -1.56 7.56
N ASN A 95 -24.68 -2.48 8.44
CA ASN A 95 -25.48 -3.61 8.89
C ASN A 95 -25.96 -4.54 7.76
N LEU A 96 -25.17 -4.68 6.69
CA LEU A 96 -25.36 -5.69 5.67
C LEU A 96 -24.65 -6.99 6.05
N ASP A 97 -25.21 -8.13 5.63
CA ASP A 97 -24.61 -9.44 5.88
C ASP A 97 -23.38 -9.66 5.00
N PRO A 98 -22.16 -9.79 5.56
CA PRO A 98 -20.93 -9.95 4.79
C PRO A 98 -20.83 -11.30 4.05
N THR A 99 -21.70 -12.26 4.35
CA THR A 99 -21.81 -13.51 3.59
C THR A 99 -22.53 -13.35 2.26
N VAL A 100 -23.33 -12.28 2.12
CA VAL A 100 -24.11 -11.95 0.93
C VAL A 100 -23.47 -10.79 0.17
N PHE A 101 -23.00 -9.80 0.92
CA PHE A 101 -22.42 -8.57 0.40
C PHE A 101 -20.92 -8.54 0.63
N PRO A 102 -20.08 -8.65 -0.42
CA PRO A 102 -18.63 -8.70 -0.27
C PRO A 102 -18.04 -7.33 0.12
N PHE A 103 -16.82 -7.33 0.66
CA PHE A 103 -16.02 -6.12 0.78
C PHE A 103 -15.74 -5.53 -0.62
N LEU A 104 -15.99 -4.24 -0.79
CA LEU A 104 -15.86 -3.53 -2.06
C LEU A 104 -14.53 -2.74 -2.11
N SER A 105 -14.10 -2.35 -3.30
CA SER A 105 -12.84 -1.65 -3.50
C SER A 105 -12.88 -0.68 -4.67
N GLU A 106 -11.83 0.12 -4.74
CA GLU A 106 -11.56 1.05 -5.81
C GLU A 106 -10.24 0.67 -6.49
N GLU A 107 -10.18 0.88 -7.80
CA GLU A 107 -9.01 0.64 -8.63
C GLU A 107 -8.67 1.92 -9.40
N PHE A 108 -7.41 2.37 -9.27
CA PHE A 108 -6.81 3.43 -10.06
C PHE A 108 -5.95 2.79 -11.14
N PHE A 109 -6.15 3.17 -12.38
CA PHE A 109 -5.44 2.56 -13.52
C PHE A 109 -5.31 3.52 -14.70
N GLY A 110 -4.51 3.12 -15.68
CA GLY A 110 -4.32 3.82 -16.94
C GLY A 110 -4.19 2.86 -18.11
N THR A 111 -3.40 3.24 -19.10
CA THR A 111 -3.12 2.41 -20.28
C THR A 111 -2.08 1.33 -20.00
N ASP A 112 -1.27 1.51 -18.95
CA ASP A 112 -0.21 0.60 -18.56
C ASP A 112 -0.72 -0.48 -17.59
N SER A 113 0.16 -1.40 -17.21
CA SER A 113 -0.16 -2.46 -16.25
C SER A 113 -0.15 -1.99 -14.79
N ASP A 114 0.24 -0.74 -14.55
CA ASP A 114 0.35 -0.16 -13.21
C ASP A 114 -1.04 0.18 -12.66
N LYS A 115 -1.30 -0.27 -11.44
CA LYS A 115 -2.57 -0.05 -10.75
C LYS A 115 -2.35 0.22 -9.28
N LEU A 116 -3.28 0.96 -8.66
CA LEU A 116 -3.44 1.02 -7.22
C LEU A 116 -4.81 0.46 -6.84
N PHE A 117 -4.86 -0.18 -5.70
CA PHE A 117 -6.09 -0.71 -5.10
C PHE A 117 -6.30 -0.05 -3.74
N GLY A 118 -7.54 0.32 -3.47
CA GLY A 118 -7.88 0.96 -2.23
C GLY A 118 -9.35 0.84 -1.90
N PHE A 119 -9.73 1.50 -0.83
CA PHE A 119 -11.13 1.70 -0.45
C PHE A 119 -11.32 3.05 0.22
N SER A 120 -12.48 3.62 0.03
CA SER A 120 -12.88 4.88 0.67
C SER A 120 -13.81 4.64 1.86
N THR A 121 -13.69 5.54 2.85
CA THR A 121 -14.68 5.75 3.90
C THR A 121 -15.09 7.21 3.86
N ILE A 122 -16.37 7.46 3.79
CA ILE A 122 -16.93 8.79 3.52
C ILE A 122 -18.05 9.05 4.51
N GLU A 123 -18.05 10.25 5.07
CA GLU A 123 -19.21 10.86 5.67
C GLU A 123 -19.50 12.17 4.92
N ALA A 124 -20.65 12.26 4.30
CA ALA A 124 -21.04 13.38 3.45
C ALA A 124 -22.38 13.96 3.90
N PHE A 125 -22.51 15.28 3.78
CA PHE A 125 -23.75 16.01 4.06
C PHE A 125 -24.38 16.47 2.75
N PHE A 126 -25.63 16.07 2.53
CA PHE A 126 -26.46 16.44 1.40
C PHE A 126 -27.40 17.56 1.81
N ASP A 127 -27.18 18.74 1.30
CA ASP A 127 -28.11 19.89 1.42
C ASP A 127 -29.04 19.92 0.20
N PHE A 128 -30.22 19.35 0.36
CA PHE A 128 -31.22 19.28 -0.71
C PHE A 128 -31.89 20.63 -1.01
N GLU A 129 -31.83 21.58 -0.07
CA GLU A 129 -32.42 22.93 -0.30
C GLU A 129 -31.50 23.75 -1.23
N ASN A 130 -30.19 23.68 -1.01
CA ASN A 130 -29.19 24.40 -1.79
C ASN A 130 -28.57 23.54 -2.91
N LEU A 131 -28.98 22.28 -3.02
CA LEU A 131 -28.45 21.30 -3.97
C LEU A 131 -26.91 21.21 -3.91
N THR A 132 -26.38 21.07 -2.70
CA THR A 132 -24.94 20.93 -2.47
C THR A 132 -24.59 19.65 -1.72
N LEU A 133 -23.40 19.13 -1.99
CA LEU A 133 -22.79 18.01 -1.28
C LEU A 133 -21.47 18.48 -0.67
N SER A 134 -21.27 18.23 0.60
CA SER A 134 -20.00 18.46 1.27
C SER A 134 -19.61 17.24 2.11
N GLY A 135 -18.33 16.95 2.23
CA GLY A 135 -17.85 15.83 3.03
C GLY A 135 -16.34 15.70 2.98
N GLU A 136 -15.82 14.98 3.96
CA GLU A 136 -14.42 14.58 3.99
C GLU A 136 -14.33 13.11 3.63
N VAL A 137 -13.44 12.82 2.68
CA VAL A 137 -13.22 11.47 2.17
C VAL A 137 -11.76 11.12 2.36
N THR A 138 -11.54 9.90 2.78
CA THR A 138 -10.21 9.32 2.80
C THR A 138 -10.20 8.05 1.96
N ILE A 139 -9.26 7.94 1.05
CA ILE A 139 -8.98 6.69 0.32
C ILE A 139 -7.75 6.05 0.92
N ASN A 140 -7.89 4.83 1.43
CA ASN A 140 -6.80 4.03 1.95
C ASN A 140 -6.28 3.11 0.83
N ILE A 141 -5.01 3.27 0.45
CA ILE A 141 -4.35 2.41 -0.53
C ILE A 141 -3.82 1.16 0.18
N THR A 142 -4.25 0.00 -0.29
CA THR A 142 -3.96 -1.30 0.33
C THR A 142 -3.17 -2.24 -0.56
N GLY A 143 -2.96 -1.86 -1.82
CA GLY A 143 -2.23 -2.67 -2.78
C GLY A 143 -2.02 -1.98 -4.10
N GLY A 144 -1.41 -2.72 -5.03
CA GLY A 144 -1.20 -2.28 -6.40
C GLY A 144 -0.66 -3.40 -7.28
N ALA A 145 -0.54 -3.10 -8.56
CA ALA A 145 0.05 -3.98 -9.56
C ALA A 145 1.13 -3.23 -10.36
N GLY A 146 1.92 -3.98 -11.13
CA GLY A 146 3.04 -3.41 -11.89
C GLY A 146 4.09 -2.80 -10.97
N ARG A 147 4.50 -1.56 -11.23
CA ARG A 147 5.45 -0.81 -10.41
C ARG A 147 4.97 -0.57 -8.97
N PHE A 148 3.67 -0.68 -8.72
CA PHE A 148 3.04 -0.37 -7.44
C PHE A 148 2.66 -1.62 -6.63
N THR A 149 3.19 -2.78 -6.99
CA THR A 149 2.96 -4.02 -6.23
C THR A 149 3.32 -3.84 -4.76
N GLY A 150 2.35 -4.12 -3.86
CA GLY A 150 2.50 -3.95 -2.43
C GLY A 150 2.39 -2.50 -1.95
N ALA A 151 1.83 -1.60 -2.77
CA ALA A 151 1.60 -0.21 -2.39
C ALA A 151 0.73 -0.09 -1.14
N THR A 152 1.06 0.89 -0.29
CA THR A 152 0.23 1.31 0.85
C THR A 152 0.28 2.82 0.98
N GLY A 153 -0.81 3.43 1.42
CA GLY A 153 -0.84 4.89 1.55
C GLY A 153 -2.23 5.44 1.83
N LYS A 154 -2.35 6.75 1.69
CA LYS A 154 -3.59 7.45 1.96
C LYS A 154 -3.71 8.67 1.05
N PHE A 155 -4.92 8.89 0.53
CA PHE A 155 -5.30 10.12 -0.15
C PHE A 155 -6.41 10.81 0.64
N ASP A 156 -6.23 12.08 0.90
CA ASP A 156 -7.28 12.96 1.36
C ASP A 156 -8.01 13.50 0.13
N VAL A 157 -9.32 13.48 0.19
CA VAL A 157 -10.18 13.82 -0.93
C VAL A 157 -11.06 15.00 -0.56
N LYS A 158 -11.09 15.98 -1.43
CA LYS A 158 -12.06 17.08 -1.36
C LYS A 158 -12.97 17.01 -2.56
N GLN A 159 -14.26 17.15 -2.32
CA GLN A 159 -15.26 17.19 -3.37
C GLN A 159 -15.96 18.53 -3.35
N ASP A 160 -16.14 19.10 -4.53
CA ASP A 160 -16.97 20.28 -4.75
C ASP A 160 -18.02 19.90 -5.78
N SER A 161 -19.27 19.86 -5.34
CA SER A 161 -20.35 19.42 -6.22
C SER A 161 -21.66 20.16 -5.98
N LYS A 162 -22.38 20.30 -7.09
CA LYS A 162 -23.81 20.61 -7.08
C LYS A 162 -24.60 19.36 -7.38
N LEU A 163 -25.61 19.09 -6.55
CA LEU A 163 -26.53 17.98 -6.79
C LEU A 163 -27.43 18.29 -7.97
N ASN A 164 -27.78 17.25 -8.73
CA ASN A 164 -28.84 17.36 -9.73
C ASN A 164 -30.23 17.38 -9.02
N PRO A 165 -31.15 18.25 -9.43
CA PRO A 165 -32.54 18.21 -8.93
C PRO A 165 -33.24 16.89 -9.22
N ASP A 166 -32.86 16.16 -10.26
CA ASP A 166 -33.34 14.81 -10.56
C ASP A 166 -32.56 13.78 -9.70
N PRO A 167 -33.22 13.15 -8.71
CA PRO A 167 -32.58 12.20 -7.83
C PRO A 167 -32.17 10.88 -8.52
N SER A 168 -32.64 10.64 -9.74
CA SER A 168 -32.28 9.48 -10.54
C SER A 168 -31.02 9.72 -11.41
N ALA A 169 -30.60 10.98 -11.56
CA ALA A 169 -29.46 11.33 -12.34
C ALA A 169 -28.16 11.01 -11.56
N PRO A 170 -27.08 10.62 -12.27
CA PRO A 170 -25.78 10.46 -11.65
C PRO A 170 -25.32 11.74 -10.96
N ILE A 171 -24.63 11.59 -9.84
CA ILE A 171 -23.95 12.69 -9.16
C ILE A 171 -22.61 12.92 -9.87
N VAL A 172 -22.45 14.11 -10.45
CA VAL A 172 -21.22 14.50 -11.16
C VAL A 172 -20.46 15.49 -10.30
N VAL A 173 -19.21 15.15 -9.95
CA VAL A 173 -18.39 15.97 -9.07
C VAL A 173 -16.95 16.11 -9.58
N LYS A 174 -16.30 17.22 -9.23
CA LYS A 174 -14.84 17.31 -9.30
C LYS A 174 -14.23 16.82 -7.98
N THR A 175 -13.38 15.81 -8.10
CA THR A 175 -12.73 15.18 -6.97
C THR A 175 -11.25 15.54 -6.97
N PHE A 176 -10.79 16.20 -5.91
CA PHE A 176 -9.39 16.59 -5.71
C PHE A 176 -8.75 15.62 -4.75
N LEU A 177 -7.76 14.88 -5.22
CA LEU A 177 -6.98 13.92 -4.42
C LEU A 177 -5.61 14.52 -4.09
N ASN A 178 -5.24 14.46 -2.81
CA ASN A 178 -3.91 14.85 -2.36
C ASN A 178 -3.39 13.86 -1.33
N GLY A 179 -2.15 13.42 -1.46
CA GLY A 179 -1.54 12.48 -0.52
C GLY A 179 -0.30 11.81 -1.04
N SER A 180 -0.07 10.60 -0.60
CA SER A 180 1.04 9.78 -1.07
C SER A 180 0.78 8.30 -0.84
N PHE A 181 1.47 7.48 -1.60
CA PHE A 181 1.59 6.06 -1.34
C PHE A 181 3.07 5.65 -1.36
N GLN A 182 3.37 4.53 -0.75
CA GLN A 182 4.71 3.97 -0.70
C GLN A 182 4.69 2.54 -1.22
N VAL A 183 5.78 2.16 -1.88
CA VAL A 183 5.98 0.81 -2.42
C VAL A 183 7.22 0.21 -1.78
N PRO A 184 7.16 -1.01 -1.25
CA PRO A 184 8.32 -1.69 -0.71
C PRO A 184 9.39 -1.88 -1.80
N HIS A 185 10.57 -1.37 -1.58
CA HIS A 185 11.70 -1.66 -2.44
C HIS A 185 12.24 -3.04 -2.08
N LYS A 186 12.12 -4.01 -3.00
CA LYS A 186 12.80 -5.29 -2.84
C LYS A 186 14.30 -5.03 -2.96
N ILE A 187 14.99 -4.92 -1.83
CA ILE A 187 16.45 -4.99 -1.84
C ILE A 187 16.80 -6.41 -2.30
N PRO A 188 17.55 -6.58 -3.40
CA PRO A 188 17.99 -7.91 -3.78
C PRO A 188 18.73 -8.52 -2.59
N GLU A 189 18.27 -9.68 -2.14
CA GLU A 189 19.02 -10.43 -1.12
C GLU A 189 20.47 -10.59 -1.63
N PRO A 190 21.47 -10.34 -0.79
CA PRO A 190 22.85 -10.60 -1.20
C PRO A 190 22.88 -12.05 -1.67
N SER A 191 23.12 -12.22 -2.96
CA SER A 191 23.11 -13.54 -3.59
C SER A 191 23.97 -14.47 -2.73
N ASP A 192 23.50 -15.70 -2.48
CA ASP A 192 24.21 -16.75 -1.73
C ASP A 192 25.69 -16.89 -2.15
N THR A 193 26.01 -16.45 -3.36
CA THR A 193 27.36 -16.33 -3.91
C THR A 193 28.28 -15.44 -3.08
N VAL A 194 27.79 -14.33 -2.50
CA VAL A 194 28.63 -13.43 -1.66
C VAL A 194 28.93 -14.10 -0.32
N GLY A 195 27.95 -14.76 0.27
CA GLY A 195 28.16 -15.56 1.49
C GLY A 195 29.13 -16.70 1.29
N LEU A 196 29.06 -17.38 0.14
CA LEU A 196 29.93 -18.49 -0.23
C LEU A 196 31.37 -18.03 -0.49
N VAL A 197 31.56 -16.87 -1.12
CA VAL A 197 32.91 -16.29 -1.38
C VAL A 197 33.59 -15.89 -0.07
N VAL A 198 32.88 -15.22 0.84
CA VAL A 198 33.43 -14.82 2.15
C VAL A 198 33.73 -16.05 3.00
N GLY A 199 32.86 -17.06 3.00
CA GLY A 199 33.08 -18.32 3.70
C GLY A 199 34.27 -19.12 3.15
N SER A 200 34.46 -19.17 1.83
CA SER A 200 35.56 -19.88 1.19
C SER A 200 36.91 -19.19 1.41
N LEU A 201 36.95 -17.85 1.42
CA LEU A 201 38.17 -17.09 1.76
C LEU A 201 38.58 -17.29 3.23
N ALA A 202 37.61 -17.29 4.15
CA ALA A 202 37.91 -17.53 5.56
C ALA A 202 38.48 -18.95 5.81
N THR A 203 37.90 -19.96 5.17
CA THR A 203 38.38 -21.35 5.28
C THR A 203 39.74 -21.56 4.64
N SER A 204 40.01 -20.94 3.50
CA SER A 204 41.31 -21.04 2.84
C SER A 204 42.44 -20.35 3.66
N LEU A 205 42.15 -19.21 4.28
CA LEU A 205 43.07 -18.52 5.19
C LEU A 205 43.37 -19.38 6.43
N PHE A 206 42.36 -20.05 6.98
CA PHE A 206 42.51 -20.91 8.15
C PHE A 206 43.40 -22.15 7.86
N LEU A 207 43.24 -22.76 6.68
CA LEU A 207 44.04 -23.89 6.23
C LEU A 207 45.47 -23.51 5.92
N SER A 208 45.74 -22.31 5.39
CA SER A 208 47.11 -21.83 5.15
C SER A 208 47.86 -21.53 6.43
N LEU A 209 47.21 -20.97 7.44
CA LEU A 209 47.79 -20.72 8.76
C LEU A 209 48.13 -22.01 9.52
N ARG A 210 47.33 -23.09 9.31
CA ARG A 210 47.60 -24.39 9.95
C ARG A 210 48.82 -25.11 9.39
N LYS A 211 49.16 -24.87 8.12
CA LYS A 211 50.33 -25.46 7.44
C LYS A 211 51.70 -24.84 7.86
N SER A 212 51.65 -23.63 8.43
CA SER A 212 52.87 -22.89 8.81
C SER A 212 53.33 -23.13 10.24
N ILE A 213 52.72 -24.05 11.00
CA ILE A 213 53.15 -24.40 12.34
C ILE A 213 54.17 -25.57 12.21
N PRO A 214 55.46 -25.34 12.40
CA PRO A 214 56.46 -26.43 12.37
C PRO A 214 56.19 -27.38 13.54
N SER A 215 56.18 -28.69 13.27
CA SER A 215 56.17 -29.70 14.32
C SER A 215 57.49 -29.62 15.06
N SER A 216 57.45 -29.24 16.35
CA SER A 216 58.63 -29.39 17.21
C SER A 216 58.79 -30.85 17.57
N ASP A 217 59.62 -31.58 16.82
CA ASP A 217 60.07 -32.87 17.24
C ASP A 217 60.94 -32.64 18.48
N ASN A 218 60.49 -33.19 19.61
CA ASN A 218 61.33 -33.34 20.82
C ASN A 218 62.08 -34.65 20.70
N SER A 219 63.37 -34.52 20.55
CA SER A 219 64.35 -35.57 20.89
C SER A 219 64.71 -35.46 22.34
#